data_9530cc2570e979e1edf84efeedf0bf47
#
_entry.id   9530cc2570e979e1edf84efeedf0bf47
#
_cell.length_a   1.000
_cell.length_b   1.000
_cell.length_c   1.000
_cell.angle_alpha   90.00
_cell.angle_beta   90.00
_cell.angle_gamma   90.00
#
_symmetry.space_group_name_H-M   'P 1'
#
loop_
_entity.id
_entity.type
_entity.pdbx_description
1 polymer ?
#
loop_
_entity_poly.entity_id
_entity_poly.type
_entity_poly.pdbx_seq_one_letter_code
_entity_poly.pdbx_strand_id
1 'polypeptide(L)'
;NWMARLVFPEPVREFKIEVDLVADMSVYNPFDFFVEDSAKDFPFAYGAEIADDLSIYLKTEPLTPKLEAFLKTVSRDKMVTIDFLVGLNMRLASEINYEIRMEPGVQTPEVTLGRASGSCRDSSWLLVQILRNLGIAARFVSGYLIQLKPDLIALDGPAGTDHDFTDLHAWVEVYLPGAGWIGLDPTSGLLAGESHIPLAATPHYANAAPITGVASFAEVEFSFDMQVKRTAEHPRITKPFSDESWDALNALGQKIDKRLEAGDVRLTMGGEPTFVSIDDFESAEWNSDAVGPTKR
;
A
#
# COMPACT_ATOMS: atom_id res chain seq x y z
N ASN A 1 -0.01 -21.86 -0.64
CA ASN A 1 -0.47 -21.87 0.76
C ASN A 1 -0.18 -23.24 1.38
N TRP A 2 0.30 -23.24 2.62
CA TRP A 2 0.48 -24.45 3.41
C TRP A 2 -0.66 -24.56 4.42
N MET A 3 -1.16 -25.77 4.64
CA MET A 3 -2.22 -26.06 5.60
C MET A 3 -1.82 -27.23 6.48
N ALA A 4 -1.91 -27.05 7.79
CA ALA A 4 -1.78 -28.12 8.77
C ALA A 4 -3.16 -28.47 9.34
N ARG A 5 -3.49 -29.76 9.38
CA ARG A 5 -4.70 -30.22 10.05
C ARG A 5 -4.28 -30.90 11.38
N LEU A 6 -4.80 -30.35 12.46
CA LEU A 6 -4.59 -30.88 13.80
C LEU A 6 -5.88 -31.53 14.28
N VAL A 7 -5.76 -32.70 14.92
CA VAL A 7 -6.87 -33.42 15.53
C VAL A 7 -6.46 -33.80 16.95
N PHE A 8 -7.29 -33.40 17.91
CA PHE A 8 -7.10 -33.71 19.31
C PHE A 8 -8.10 -34.79 19.73
N PRO A 9 -7.70 -36.08 19.82
CA PRO A 9 -8.61 -37.14 20.17
C PRO A 9 -9.08 -37.11 21.63
N GLU A 10 -8.30 -36.43 22.47
CA GLU A 10 -8.62 -36.21 23.88
C GLU A 10 -8.77 -34.68 24.15
N PRO A 11 -9.59 -34.28 25.15
CA PRO A 11 -9.72 -32.88 25.53
C PRO A 11 -8.39 -32.29 25.96
N VAL A 12 -8.03 -31.14 25.37
CA VAL A 12 -6.86 -30.35 25.75
C VAL A 12 -7.31 -29.08 26.47
N ARG A 13 -6.51 -28.63 27.42
CA ARG A 13 -6.80 -27.40 28.19
C ARG A 13 -6.20 -26.14 27.58
N GLU A 14 -5.21 -26.32 26.72
CA GLU A 14 -4.50 -25.23 26.06
C GLU A 14 -4.19 -25.62 24.63
N PHE A 15 -4.37 -24.67 23.72
CA PHE A 15 -3.95 -24.77 22.34
C PHE A 15 -3.15 -23.52 21.99
N LYS A 16 -1.83 -23.66 21.92
CA LYS A 16 -0.91 -22.58 21.56
C LYS A 16 -0.37 -22.78 20.17
N ILE A 17 -0.37 -21.72 19.37
CA ILE A 17 0.34 -21.63 18.10
C ILE A 17 1.39 -20.55 18.24
N GLU A 18 2.62 -20.88 17.89
CA GLU A 18 3.74 -19.97 17.84
C GLU A 18 4.30 -19.95 16.42
N VAL A 19 4.46 -18.76 15.87
CA VAL A 19 5.01 -18.54 14.54
C VAL A 19 6.27 -17.70 14.70
N ASP A 20 7.39 -18.24 14.26
CA ASP A 20 8.65 -17.52 14.16
C ASP A 20 8.96 -17.31 12.67
N LEU A 21 9.10 -16.06 12.26
CA LEU A 21 9.31 -15.65 10.89
C LEU A 21 10.49 -14.68 10.81
N VAL A 22 11.42 -14.96 9.90
CA VAL A 22 12.46 -14.02 9.50
C VAL A 22 12.07 -13.41 8.16
N ALA A 23 11.87 -12.10 8.13
CA ALA A 23 11.55 -11.35 6.93
C ALA A 23 12.74 -10.48 6.50
N ASP A 24 13.08 -10.51 5.23
CA ASP A 24 14.01 -9.57 4.61
C ASP A 24 13.20 -8.41 4.01
N MET A 25 13.29 -7.24 4.67
CA MET A 25 12.52 -6.05 4.35
C MET A 25 13.26 -5.18 3.33
N SER A 26 13.21 -5.56 2.07
CA SER A 26 13.81 -4.76 0.98
C SER A 26 12.83 -3.70 0.50
N VAL A 27 13.23 -2.43 0.54
CA VAL A 27 12.44 -1.33 -0.01
C VAL A 27 12.35 -1.43 -1.52
N TYR A 28 11.14 -1.42 -2.03
CA TYR A 28 10.88 -1.32 -3.46
C TYR A 28 9.79 -0.26 -3.73
N ASN A 29 9.79 0.28 -4.93
CA ASN A 29 8.72 1.19 -5.35
C ASN A 29 7.47 0.34 -5.71
N PRO A 30 6.35 0.45 -4.99
CA PRO A 30 5.15 -0.33 -5.28
C PRO A 30 4.48 0.03 -6.62
N PHE A 31 4.93 1.11 -7.28
CA PHE A 31 4.52 1.51 -8.62
C PHE A 31 5.47 1.04 -9.73
N ASP A 32 6.52 0.28 -9.39
CA ASP A 32 7.50 -0.21 -10.39
C ASP A 32 6.98 -1.46 -11.11
N PHE A 33 5.96 -1.26 -11.94
CA PHE A 33 5.36 -2.27 -12.80
C PHE A 33 4.82 -1.66 -14.08
N PHE A 34 4.59 -2.49 -15.09
CA PHE A 34 3.99 -2.08 -16.36
C PHE A 34 2.61 -2.71 -16.51
N VAL A 35 1.66 -1.93 -16.98
CA VAL A 35 0.32 -2.38 -17.33
C VAL A 35 0.22 -2.46 -18.84
N GLU A 36 -0.32 -3.56 -19.36
CA GLU A 36 -0.60 -3.70 -20.80
C GLU A 36 -1.56 -2.62 -21.28
N ASP A 37 -1.42 -2.20 -22.54
CA ASP A 37 -2.27 -1.18 -23.14
C ASP A 37 -3.77 -1.51 -23.06
N SER A 38 -4.11 -2.81 -23.06
CA SER A 38 -5.48 -3.31 -22.93
C SER A 38 -6.13 -2.96 -21.57
N ALA A 39 -5.34 -2.74 -20.54
CA ALA A 39 -5.79 -2.46 -19.16
C ALA A 39 -5.28 -1.11 -18.63
N LYS A 40 -4.63 -0.30 -19.48
CA LYS A 40 -4.09 1.00 -19.11
C LYS A 40 -5.15 1.98 -18.62
N ASP A 41 -6.33 1.95 -19.24
CA ASP A 41 -7.45 2.80 -18.91
C ASP A 41 -8.61 1.98 -18.30
N PHE A 42 -9.17 2.44 -17.20
CA PHE A 42 -10.41 1.94 -16.63
C PHE A 42 -11.61 2.65 -17.28
N PRO A 43 -12.73 1.95 -17.56
CA PRO A 43 -12.94 0.51 -17.41
C PRO A 43 -12.29 -0.29 -18.54
N PHE A 44 -11.80 -1.47 -18.21
CA PHE A 44 -11.25 -2.42 -19.17
C PHE A 44 -11.89 -3.81 -19.02
N ALA A 45 -11.62 -4.69 -19.94
CA ALA A 45 -12.05 -6.09 -19.87
C ALA A 45 -10.85 -7.02 -20.09
N TYR A 46 -10.81 -8.12 -19.36
CA TYR A 46 -9.79 -9.16 -19.55
C TYR A 46 -10.00 -9.88 -20.88
N GLY A 47 -8.91 -10.24 -21.56
CA GLY A 47 -8.97 -11.18 -22.68
C GLY A 47 -9.55 -12.53 -22.24
N ALA A 48 -10.17 -13.27 -23.15
CA ALA A 48 -10.93 -14.46 -22.82
C ALA A 48 -10.13 -15.52 -22.04
N GLU A 49 -8.89 -15.77 -22.41
CA GLU A 49 -8.01 -16.74 -21.74
C GLU A 49 -7.73 -16.32 -20.29
N ILE A 50 -7.36 -15.06 -20.08
CA ILE A 50 -7.08 -14.51 -18.74
C ILE A 50 -8.36 -14.45 -17.91
N ALA A 51 -9.50 -14.11 -18.51
CA ALA A 51 -10.79 -14.06 -17.82
C ALA A 51 -11.22 -15.42 -17.29
N ASP A 52 -10.95 -16.50 -18.02
CA ASP A 52 -11.26 -17.88 -17.58
C ASP A 52 -10.40 -18.26 -16.37
N ASP A 53 -9.11 -18.02 -16.42
CA ASP A 53 -8.19 -18.26 -15.30
C ASP A 53 -8.54 -17.43 -14.06
N LEU A 54 -9.02 -16.20 -14.26
CA LEU A 54 -9.42 -15.28 -13.19
C LEU A 54 -10.87 -15.43 -12.72
N SER A 55 -11.63 -16.36 -13.28
CA SER A 55 -13.07 -16.48 -13.06
C SER A 55 -13.46 -16.54 -11.58
N ILE A 56 -12.68 -17.26 -10.75
CA ILE A 56 -12.92 -17.35 -9.30
C ILE A 56 -12.68 -16.02 -8.57
N TYR A 57 -11.80 -15.16 -9.10
CA TYR A 57 -11.46 -13.84 -8.55
C TYR A 57 -12.36 -12.73 -9.08
N LEU A 58 -13.23 -13.03 -10.03
CA LEU A 58 -14.28 -12.16 -10.55
C LEU A 58 -15.66 -12.47 -9.94
N LYS A 59 -15.77 -13.59 -9.21
CA LYS A 59 -17.03 -14.01 -8.61
C LYS A 59 -17.47 -13.06 -7.51
N THR A 60 -18.66 -12.44 -7.68
CA THR A 60 -19.28 -11.52 -6.72
C THR A 60 -20.22 -12.24 -5.76
N GLU A 61 -20.40 -11.68 -4.57
CA GLU A 61 -21.55 -11.97 -3.71
C GLU A 61 -22.82 -11.28 -4.22
N PRO A 62 -24.00 -11.70 -3.76
CA PRO A 62 -25.23 -10.99 -4.10
C PRO A 62 -25.16 -9.51 -3.70
N LEU A 63 -25.59 -8.64 -4.61
CA LEU A 63 -25.63 -7.21 -4.33
C LEU A 63 -26.61 -6.91 -3.20
N THR A 64 -26.13 -6.09 -2.27
CA THR A 64 -26.93 -5.57 -1.16
C THR A 64 -27.22 -4.08 -1.37
N PRO A 65 -28.28 -3.51 -0.75
CA PRO A 65 -28.70 -2.13 -1.02
C PRO A 65 -27.60 -1.07 -0.84
N LYS A 66 -26.79 -1.17 0.22
CA LYS A 66 -25.71 -0.19 0.45
C LYS A 66 -24.55 -0.38 -0.51
N LEU A 67 -24.18 -1.63 -0.81
CA LEU A 67 -23.14 -1.91 -1.81
C LEU A 67 -23.58 -1.41 -3.19
N GLU A 68 -24.84 -1.64 -3.58
CA GLU A 68 -25.37 -1.13 -4.85
C GLU A 68 -25.38 0.40 -4.89
N ALA A 69 -25.78 1.05 -3.79
CA ALA A 69 -25.74 2.50 -3.67
C ALA A 69 -24.31 3.04 -3.79
N PHE A 70 -23.34 2.41 -3.12
CA PHE A 70 -21.93 2.78 -3.24
C PHE A 70 -21.42 2.64 -4.67
N LEU A 71 -21.67 1.51 -5.32
CA LEU A 71 -21.24 1.26 -6.70
C LEU A 71 -21.80 2.28 -7.70
N LYS A 72 -23.00 2.81 -7.47
CA LYS A 72 -23.60 3.90 -8.28
C LYS A 72 -22.85 5.23 -8.17
N THR A 73 -22.10 5.44 -7.09
CA THR A 73 -21.29 6.65 -6.90
C THR A 73 -19.88 6.54 -7.50
N VAL A 74 -19.49 5.35 -7.94
CA VAL A 74 -18.17 5.12 -8.56
C VAL A 74 -18.26 5.50 -10.05
N SER A 75 -17.46 6.48 -10.47
CA SER A 75 -17.39 6.87 -11.89
C SER A 75 -16.93 5.71 -12.77
N ARG A 76 -17.56 5.61 -13.95
CA ARG A 76 -17.18 4.71 -15.03
C ARG A 76 -16.56 5.48 -16.20
N ASP A 77 -16.27 6.75 -16.00
CA ASP A 77 -15.59 7.55 -17.02
C ASP A 77 -14.17 7.02 -17.24
N LYS A 78 -13.71 7.14 -18.46
CA LYS A 78 -12.36 6.70 -18.83
C LYS A 78 -11.31 7.48 -18.06
N MET A 79 -10.44 6.75 -17.34
CA MET A 79 -9.29 7.31 -16.61
C MET A 79 -8.18 6.26 -16.50
N VAL A 80 -6.98 6.68 -16.16
CA VAL A 80 -5.84 5.76 -15.95
C VAL A 80 -6.19 4.75 -14.85
N THR A 81 -6.02 3.46 -15.12
CA THR A 81 -6.41 2.37 -14.22
C THR A 81 -5.75 2.49 -12.84
N ILE A 82 -4.49 2.88 -12.79
CA ILE A 82 -3.77 3.03 -11.52
C ILE A 82 -4.36 4.18 -10.70
N ASP A 83 -4.63 5.33 -11.33
CA ASP A 83 -5.25 6.48 -10.67
C ASP A 83 -6.64 6.12 -10.13
N PHE A 84 -7.42 5.34 -10.89
CA PHE A 84 -8.71 4.81 -10.46
C PHE A 84 -8.57 3.94 -9.21
N LEU A 85 -7.65 2.97 -9.21
CA LEU A 85 -7.44 2.04 -8.09
C LEU A 85 -6.95 2.76 -6.84
N VAL A 86 -5.97 3.65 -6.99
CA VAL A 86 -5.46 4.46 -5.88
C VAL A 86 -6.55 5.36 -5.32
N GLY A 87 -7.31 6.06 -6.19
CA GLY A 87 -8.40 6.92 -5.76
C GLY A 87 -9.52 6.17 -5.03
N LEU A 88 -9.90 4.97 -5.51
CA LEU A 88 -10.89 4.12 -4.86
C LEU A 88 -10.40 3.62 -3.49
N ASN A 89 -9.14 3.20 -3.41
CA ASN A 89 -8.51 2.73 -2.16
C ASN A 89 -8.46 3.85 -1.11
N MET A 90 -7.98 5.02 -1.48
CA MET A 90 -7.95 6.22 -0.62
C MET A 90 -9.35 6.64 -0.16
N ARG A 91 -10.33 6.57 -1.05
CA ARG A 91 -11.72 6.86 -0.73
C ARG A 91 -12.23 5.94 0.37
N LEU A 92 -11.99 4.63 0.27
CA LEU A 92 -12.40 3.68 1.31
C LEU A 92 -11.68 3.93 2.63
N ALA A 93 -10.38 4.20 2.61
CA ALA A 93 -9.63 4.56 3.81
C ALA A 93 -10.21 5.81 4.51
N SER A 94 -10.78 6.76 3.75
CA SER A 94 -11.40 7.97 4.30
C SER A 94 -12.84 7.79 4.75
N GLU A 95 -13.62 6.89 4.13
CA GLU A 95 -15.04 6.68 4.43
C GLU A 95 -15.27 5.60 5.49
N ILE A 96 -14.34 4.66 5.69
CA ILE A 96 -14.44 3.57 6.66
C ILE A 96 -13.47 3.80 7.81
N ASN A 97 -14.01 4.12 8.97
CA ASN A 97 -13.20 4.31 10.17
C ASN A 97 -12.59 2.96 10.61
N TYR A 98 -11.28 2.92 10.77
CA TYR A 98 -10.60 1.73 11.26
C TYR A 98 -10.93 1.47 12.72
N GLU A 99 -11.31 0.23 13.05
CA GLU A 99 -11.49 -0.23 14.43
C GLU A 99 -10.83 -1.60 14.64
N ILE A 100 -10.21 -1.78 15.78
CA ILE A 100 -9.72 -3.11 16.21
C ILE A 100 -10.93 -3.91 16.64
N ARG A 101 -11.22 -4.99 15.90
CA ARG A 101 -12.39 -5.82 16.12
C ARG A 101 -11.98 -7.24 16.53
N MET A 102 -12.26 -7.61 17.77
CA MET A 102 -11.90 -8.93 18.33
C MET A 102 -12.94 -10.02 18.00
N GLU A 103 -14.15 -9.65 17.56
CA GLU A 103 -15.18 -10.60 17.18
C GLU A 103 -14.71 -11.44 15.96
N PRO A 104 -14.97 -12.74 15.98
CA PRO A 104 -14.59 -13.62 14.88
C PRO A 104 -15.34 -13.28 13.59
N GLY A 105 -14.75 -13.68 12.46
CA GLY A 105 -15.33 -13.52 11.13
C GLY A 105 -15.09 -12.13 10.53
N VAL A 106 -15.69 -11.91 9.37
CA VAL A 106 -15.59 -10.69 8.55
C VAL A 106 -16.98 -10.11 8.36
N GLN A 107 -17.11 -8.80 8.51
CA GLN A 107 -18.38 -8.10 8.23
C GLN A 107 -18.72 -8.24 6.75
N THR A 108 -20.03 -8.32 6.46
CA THR A 108 -20.48 -8.21 5.07
C THR A 108 -20.30 -6.77 4.57
N PRO A 109 -20.15 -6.55 3.24
CA PRO A 109 -20.10 -5.21 2.66
C PRO A 109 -21.23 -4.29 3.12
N GLU A 110 -22.45 -4.84 3.27
CA GLU A 110 -23.62 -4.11 3.77
C GLU A 110 -23.42 -3.57 5.19
N VAL A 111 -22.83 -4.39 6.07
CA VAL A 111 -22.59 -4.02 7.47
C VAL A 111 -21.47 -2.97 7.55
N THR A 112 -20.35 -3.19 6.86
CA THR A 112 -19.22 -2.26 6.86
C THR A 112 -19.63 -0.88 6.33
N LEU A 113 -20.34 -0.82 5.20
CA LEU A 113 -20.87 0.43 4.65
C LEU A 113 -21.94 1.05 5.57
N GLY A 114 -22.74 0.21 6.22
CA GLY A 114 -23.80 0.67 7.13
C GLY A 114 -23.28 1.32 8.39
N ARG A 115 -22.17 0.82 8.92
CA ARG A 115 -21.50 1.31 10.13
C ARG A 115 -20.46 2.41 9.81
N ALA A 116 -20.04 2.50 8.57
CA ALA A 116 -18.86 3.29 8.15
C ALA A 116 -17.63 3.00 9.03
N SER A 117 -17.51 1.76 9.52
CA SER A 117 -16.39 1.31 10.34
C SER A 117 -16.15 -0.19 10.20
N GLY A 118 -14.90 -0.61 10.36
CA GLY A 118 -14.49 -1.99 10.31
C GLY A 118 -12.99 -2.18 10.56
N SER A 119 -12.60 -3.44 10.74
CA SER A 119 -11.18 -3.82 10.82
C SER A 119 -10.56 -3.94 9.43
N CYS A 120 -9.25 -4.16 9.36
CA CYS A 120 -8.54 -4.39 8.09
C CYS A 120 -9.20 -5.49 7.24
N ARG A 121 -9.64 -6.60 7.85
CA ARG A 121 -10.30 -7.69 7.13
C ARG A 121 -11.67 -7.30 6.57
N ASP A 122 -12.41 -6.43 7.26
CA ASP A 122 -13.74 -5.98 6.85
C ASP A 122 -13.63 -5.01 5.66
N SER A 123 -12.73 -4.02 5.75
CA SER A 123 -12.44 -3.07 4.67
C SER A 123 -11.87 -3.77 3.44
N SER A 124 -10.99 -4.76 3.64
CA SER A 124 -10.43 -5.54 2.54
C SER A 124 -11.49 -6.38 1.83
N TRP A 125 -12.39 -7.04 2.55
CA TRP A 125 -13.47 -7.79 1.90
C TRP A 125 -14.45 -6.89 1.17
N LEU A 126 -14.76 -5.73 1.73
CA LEU A 126 -15.55 -4.70 1.04
C LEU A 126 -14.89 -4.28 -0.28
N LEU A 127 -13.60 -3.96 -0.27
CA LEU A 127 -12.87 -3.57 -1.48
C LEU A 127 -12.83 -4.69 -2.52
N VAL A 128 -12.61 -5.96 -2.11
CA VAL A 128 -12.69 -7.12 -3.00
C VAL A 128 -14.03 -7.15 -3.71
N GLN A 129 -15.14 -7.00 -2.99
CA GLN A 129 -16.49 -7.05 -3.57
C GLN A 129 -16.77 -5.85 -4.49
N ILE A 130 -16.32 -4.66 -4.14
CA ILE A 130 -16.42 -3.48 -5.00
C ILE A 130 -15.68 -3.72 -6.32
N LEU A 131 -14.41 -4.11 -6.26
CA LEU A 131 -13.58 -4.32 -7.46
C LEU A 131 -14.16 -5.37 -8.38
N ARG A 132 -14.63 -6.49 -7.84
CA ARG A 132 -15.27 -7.55 -8.63
C ARG A 132 -16.56 -7.09 -9.32
N ASN A 133 -17.39 -6.30 -8.64
CA ASN A 133 -18.57 -5.69 -9.25
C ASN A 133 -18.24 -4.63 -10.31
N LEU A 134 -17.00 -4.13 -10.30
CA LEU A 134 -16.46 -3.25 -11.32
C LEU A 134 -15.79 -4.01 -12.48
N GLY A 135 -15.76 -5.35 -12.41
CA GLY A 135 -15.15 -6.21 -13.43
C GLY A 135 -13.65 -6.42 -13.25
N ILE A 136 -13.09 -6.03 -12.12
CA ILE A 136 -11.65 -6.18 -11.80
C ILE A 136 -11.46 -7.40 -10.91
N ALA A 137 -10.61 -8.34 -11.35
CA ALA A 137 -10.27 -9.52 -10.58
C ALA A 137 -9.51 -9.13 -9.31
N ALA A 138 -10.04 -9.56 -8.17
CA ALA A 138 -9.48 -9.22 -6.86
C ALA A 138 -9.46 -10.43 -5.94
N ARG A 139 -8.45 -10.49 -5.06
CA ARG A 139 -8.33 -11.53 -4.04
C ARG A 139 -8.04 -10.94 -2.67
N PHE A 140 -8.46 -11.66 -1.65
CA PHE A 140 -8.22 -11.31 -0.27
C PHE A 140 -6.86 -11.87 0.18
N VAL A 141 -6.08 -11.06 0.85
CA VAL A 141 -4.78 -11.44 1.39
C VAL A 141 -4.77 -11.25 2.90
N SER A 142 -4.22 -12.23 3.60
CA SER A 142 -3.91 -12.12 5.02
C SER A 142 -2.42 -12.39 5.27
N GLY A 143 -1.87 -11.73 6.26
CA GLY A 143 -0.46 -11.83 6.60
C GLY A 143 -0.10 -10.97 7.79
N TYR A 144 1.14 -10.52 7.80
CA TYR A 144 1.65 -9.59 8.80
C TYR A 144 1.93 -8.23 8.18
N LEU A 145 1.62 -7.18 8.93
CA LEU A 145 2.14 -5.84 8.71
C LEU A 145 3.33 -5.65 9.65
N ILE A 146 4.50 -5.35 9.10
CA ILE A 146 5.71 -5.04 9.88
C ILE A 146 6.08 -3.60 9.59
N GLN A 147 6.01 -2.74 10.60
CA GLN A 147 6.42 -1.34 10.47
C GLN A 147 7.64 -1.10 11.36
N LEU A 148 8.71 -0.69 10.73
CA LEU A 148 9.94 -0.34 11.41
C LEU A 148 10.02 1.17 11.59
N LYS A 149 10.50 1.58 12.77
CA LYS A 149 10.77 2.99 13.02
C LYS A 149 11.79 3.50 11.97
N PRO A 150 11.49 4.59 11.27
CA PRO A 150 12.41 5.15 10.30
C PRO A 150 13.67 5.71 10.98
N ASP A 151 14.82 5.58 10.32
CA ASP A 151 16.10 6.11 10.81
C ASP A 151 16.13 7.63 10.77
N LEU A 152 15.43 8.24 9.82
CA LEU A 152 15.28 9.68 9.69
C LEU A 152 13.80 10.04 9.57
N ILE A 153 13.42 11.13 10.24
CA ILE A 153 12.07 11.68 10.09
C ILE A 153 11.97 12.33 8.71
N ALA A 154 10.91 12.02 7.98
CA ALA A 154 10.64 12.65 6.69
C ALA A 154 10.49 14.17 6.88
N LEU A 155 11.09 14.94 5.96
CA LEU A 155 10.96 16.40 5.96
C LEU A 155 9.54 16.84 5.56
N ASP A 156 8.92 16.08 4.66
CA ASP A 156 7.56 16.28 4.17
C ASP A 156 6.79 14.96 4.23
N GLY A 157 5.51 15.05 4.57
CA GLY A 157 4.62 13.88 4.63
C GLY A 157 4.39 13.35 6.05
N PRO A 158 3.65 12.25 6.19
CA PRO A 158 3.34 11.67 7.49
C PRO A 158 4.60 11.13 8.14
N ALA A 159 4.76 11.42 9.43
CA ALA A 159 5.77 10.77 10.25
C ALA A 159 5.52 9.25 10.27
N GLY A 160 6.55 8.45 10.11
CA GLY A 160 6.45 7.01 10.30
C GLY A 160 6.12 6.64 11.74
N THR A 161 6.10 5.35 12.04
CA THR A 161 5.91 4.85 13.41
C THR A 161 7.06 5.30 14.33
N ASP A 162 6.77 5.50 15.60
CA ASP A 162 7.76 5.89 16.62
C ASP A 162 8.51 4.69 17.24
N HIS A 163 8.04 3.47 16.96
CA HIS A 163 8.66 2.21 17.40
C HIS A 163 8.44 1.11 16.36
N ASP A 164 9.25 0.07 16.41
CA ASP A 164 9.06 -1.13 15.60
C ASP A 164 7.84 -1.90 16.11
N PHE A 165 6.92 -2.25 15.23
CA PHE A 165 5.78 -3.09 15.58
C PHE A 165 5.38 -4.04 14.45
N THR A 166 4.64 -5.07 14.79
CA THR A 166 4.00 -5.98 13.86
C THR A 166 2.57 -6.25 14.28
N ASP A 167 1.69 -6.49 13.32
CA ASP A 167 0.30 -6.86 13.57
C ASP A 167 -0.17 -7.86 12.52
N LEU A 168 -1.20 -8.64 12.86
CA LEU A 168 -1.97 -9.40 11.90
C LEU A 168 -2.70 -8.43 10.98
N HIS A 169 -2.55 -8.61 9.67
CA HIS A 169 -3.12 -7.67 8.72
C HIS A 169 -3.82 -8.37 7.56
N ALA A 170 -4.73 -7.64 6.93
CA ALA A 170 -5.40 -8.07 5.72
C ALA A 170 -5.46 -6.91 4.73
N TRP A 171 -5.30 -7.26 3.44
CA TRP A 171 -5.37 -6.32 2.33
C TRP A 171 -5.96 -6.99 1.09
N VAL A 172 -5.94 -6.30 -0.02
CA VAL A 172 -6.49 -6.76 -1.29
C VAL A 172 -5.39 -6.80 -2.33
N GLU A 173 -5.44 -7.77 -3.21
CA GLU A 173 -4.66 -7.73 -4.44
C GLU A 173 -5.60 -7.74 -5.64
N VAL A 174 -5.28 -6.92 -6.64
CA VAL A 174 -5.95 -6.85 -7.94
C VAL A 174 -5.03 -7.38 -9.02
N TYR A 175 -5.62 -8.07 -9.99
CA TYR A 175 -4.85 -8.53 -11.15
C TYR A 175 -4.91 -7.51 -12.27
N LEU A 176 -3.75 -7.07 -12.73
CA LEU A 176 -3.61 -6.20 -13.90
C LEU A 176 -2.79 -6.90 -14.99
N PRO A 177 -3.30 -7.00 -16.22
CA PRO A 177 -2.53 -7.51 -17.36
C PRO A 177 -1.19 -6.79 -17.47
N GLY A 178 -0.11 -7.57 -17.59
CA GLY A 178 1.27 -7.07 -17.63
C GLY A 178 1.93 -6.90 -16.26
N ALA A 179 1.18 -6.48 -15.24
CA ALA A 179 1.69 -6.25 -13.88
C ALA A 179 1.51 -7.46 -12.94
N GLY A 180 0.51 -8.30 -13.19
CA GLY A 180 0.14 -9.37 -12.28
C GLY A 180 -0.70 -8.88 -11.08
N TRP A 181 -0.45 -9.40 -9.90
CA TRP A 181 -1.17 -9.07 -8.68
C TRP A 181 -0.55 -7.87 -7.97
N ILE A 182 -1.31 -6.79 -7.82
CA ILE A 182 -0.90 -5.54 -7.17
C ILE A 182 -1.68 -5.36 -5.87
N GLY A 183 -0.97 -5.08 -4.78
CA GLY A 183 -1.55 -4.94 -3.44
C GLY A 183 -2.14 -3.55 -3.19
N LEU A 184 -3.34 -3.52 -2.61
CA LEU A 184 -4.07 -2.34 -2.17
C LEU A 184 -4.44 -2.50 -0.69
N ASP A 185 -4.04 -1.60 0.16
CA ASP A 185 -4.44 -1.61 1.56
C ASP A 185 -5.51 -0.54 1.84
N PRO A 186 -6.78 -0.93 1.97
CA PRO A 186 -7.87 0.01 2.23
C PRO A 186 -7.89 0.57 3.65
N THR A 187 -7.02 0.07 4.54
CA THR A 187 -6.87 0.63 5.90
C THR A 187 -6.01 1.88 5.88
N SER A 188 -4.90 1.84 5.15
CA SER A 188 -3.99 2.97 5.00
C SER A 188 -4.32 3.86 3.80
N GLY A 189 -5.04 3.34 2.80
CA GLY A 189 -5.26 3.97 1.51
C GLY A 189 -4.08 3.88 0.55
N LEU A 190 -3.01 3.18 0.93
CA LEU A 190 -1.78 3.05 0.16
C LEU A 190 -1.73 1.73 -0.62
N LEU A 191 -0.78 1.60 -1.53
CA LEU A 191 -0.40 0.32 -2.09
C LEU A 191 0.35 -0.51 -1.04
N ALA A 192 0.17 -1.83 -1.09
CA ALA A 192 0.96 -2.74 -0.26
C ALA A 192 2.42 -2.72 -0.72
N GLY A 193 3.32 -2.52 0.22
CA GLY A 193 4.77 -2.45 0.01
C GLY A 193 5.53 -3.50 0.83
N GLU A 194 6.80 -3.26 1.07
CA GLU A 194 7.71 -4.16 1.78
C GLU A 194 7.26 -4.50 3.21
N SER A 195 6.41 -3.67 3.81
CA SER A 195 5.86 -3.88 5.15
C SER A 195 4.77 -4.97 5.21
N HIS A 196 4.24 -5.37 4.06
CA HIS A 196 3.16 -6.34 3.95
C HIS A 196 3.72 -7.73 3.64
N ILE A 197 3.74 -8.62 4.61
CA ILE A 197 4.24 -9.99 4.47
C ILE A 197 3.06 -10.95 4.24
N PRO A 198 2.80 -11.37 2.98
CA PRO A 198 1.64 -12.20 2.68
C PRO A 198 1.86 -13.66 3.14
N LEU A 199 0.89 -14.22 3.83
CA LEU A 199 0.86 -15.63 4.22
C LEU A 199 -0.16 -16.44 3.41
N ALA A 200 -1.32 -15.84 3.12
CA ALA A 200 -2.36 -16.47 2.32
C ALA A 200 -3.04 -15.45 1.41
N ALA A 201 -3.11 -15.76 0.11
CA ALA A 201 -3.85 -14.99 -0.89
C ALA A 201 -4.92 -15.90 -1.52
N THR A 202 -6.19 -15.56 -1.33
CA THR A 202 -7.31 -16.47 -1.65
C THR A 202 -8.49 -15.71 -2.26
N PRO A 203 -9.35 -16.40 -3.03
CA PRO A 203 -10.53 -15.77 -3.58
C PRO A 203 -11.60 -15.41 -2.53
N HIS A 204 -11.55 -16.02 -1.33
CA HIS A 204 -12.53 -15.77 -0.27
C HIS A 204 -11.84 -15.68 1.09
N TYR A 205 -12.16 -14.68 1.88
CA TYR A 205 -11.53 -14.39 3.17
C TYR A 205 -11.47 -15.59 4.13
N ALA A 206 -12.49 -16.46 4.13
CA ALA A 206 -12.53 -17.63 4.99
C ALA A 206 -11.38 -18.62 4.73
N ASN A 207 -10.86 -18.65 3.50
CA ASN A 207 -9.74 -19.51 3.12
C ASN A 207 -8.37 -18.88 3.45
N ALA A 208 -8.35 -17.61 3.82
CA ALA A 208 -7.16 -16.89 4.27
C ALA A 208 -7.10 -16.75 5.79
N ALA A 209 -8.09 -17.27 6.51
CA ALA A 209 -8.07 -17.26 7.97
C ALA A 209 -6.88 -18.07 8.49
N PRO A 210 -6.05 -17.51 9.40
CA PRO A 210 -4.85 -18.19 9.88
C PRO A 210 -5.17 -19.46 10.67
N ILE A 211 -6.30 -19.48 11.38
CA ILE A 211 -6.78 -20.62 12.16
C ILE A 211 -8.27 -20.77 11.93
N THR A 212 -8.68 -22.00 11.60
CA THR A 212 -10.08 -22.40 11.54
C THR A 212 -10.24 -23.76 12.20
N GLY A 213 -11.35 -23.99 12.86
CA GLY A 213 -11.57 -25.29 13.51
C GLY A 213 -12.96 -25.43 14.09
N VAL A 214 -13.22 -26.61 14.61
CA VAL A 214 -14.42 -26.96 15.37
C VAL A 214 -13.97 -27.59 16.68
N ALA A 215 -14.52 -27.14 17.78
CA ALA A 215 -14.28 -27.68 19.11
C ALA A 215 -15.63 -28.04 19.77
N SER A 216 -15.57 -28.90 20.79
CA SER A 216 -16.70 -29.08 21.70
C SER A 216 -16.96 -27.76 22.44
N PHE A 217 -18.24 -27.55 22.86
CA PHE A 217 -18.58 -26.36 23.63
C PHE A 217 -17.75 -26.28 24.92
N ALA A 218 -17.06 -25.17 25.07
CA ALA A 218 -16.28 -24.85 26.26
C ALA A 218 -16.18 -23.32 26.43
N GLU A 219 -15.96 -22.87 27.65
CA GLU A 219 -15.51 -21.50 27.89
C GLU A 219 -14.04 -21.41 27.47
N VAL A 220 -13.73 -20.46 26.62
CA VAL A 220 -12.41 -20.28 26.04
C VAL A 220 -11.91 -18.86 26.35
N GLU A 221 -10.72 -18.78 26.94
CA GLU A 221 -9.96 -17.55 27.04
C GLU A 221 -9.01 -17.46 25.84
N PHE A 222 -9.07 -16.36 25.10
CA PHE A 222 -8.23 -16.11 23.93
C PHE A 222 -7.26 -14.97 24.23
N SER A 223 -5.99 -15.22 23.98
CA SER A 223 -4.93 -14.21 24.07
C SER A 223 -3.97 -14.34 22.88
N PHE A 224 -3.32 -13.25 22.52
CA PHE A 224 -2.26 -13.23 21.51
C PHE A 224 -1.20 -12.19 21.91
N ASP A 225 0.02 -12.44 21.46
CA ASP A 225 1.15 -11.53 21.60
C ASP A 225 1.93 -11.53 20.28
N MET A 226 2.43 -10.36 19.89
CA MET A 226 3.22 -10.20 18.67
C MET A 226 4.42 -9.33 18.96
N GLN A 227 5.58 -9.78 18.48
CA GLN A 227 6.83 -9.08 18.67
C GLN A 227 7.60 -9.03 17.36
N VAL A 228 8.29 -7.92 17.11
CA VAL A 228 9.25 -7.79 16.02
C VAL A 228 10.61 -7.41 16.60
N LYS A 229 11.66 -8.00 16.05
CA LYS A 229 13.03 -7.72 16.45
C LYS A 229 13.90 -7.63 15.20
N ARG A 230 14.63 -6.53 15.06
CA ARG A 230 15.66 -6.41 14.04
C ARG A 230 16.80 -7.39 14.34
N THR A 231 17.11 -8.27 13.41
CA THR A 231 18.20 -9.25 13.51
C THR A 231 19.41 -8.83 12.70
N ALA A 232 19.21 -8.12 11.60
CA ALA A 232 20.23 -7.49 10.80
C ALA A 232 19.69 -6.19 10.21
N GLU A 233 20.55 -5.23 9.99
CA GLU A 233 20.18 -3.95 9.41
C GLU A 233 21.24 -3.53 8.40
N HIS A 234 20.78 -3.24 7.18
CA HIS A 234 21.59 -2.60 6.17
C HIS A 234 21.17 -1.13 6.09
N PRO A 235 22.06 -0.18 6.45
CA PRO A 235 21.72 1.23 6.42
C PRO A 235 21.19 1.63 5.03
N ARG A 236 19.98 2.15 4.97
CA ARG A 236 19.36 2.67 3.73
C ARG A 236 19.94 4.02 3.33
N ILE A 237 20.54 4.71 4.31
CA ILE A 237 21.18 6.01 4.13
C ILE A 237 22.64 5.85 4.48
N THR A 238 23.51 6.09 3.51
CA THR A 238 24.94 6.17 3.77
C THR A 238 25.26 7.59 4.25
N LYS A 239 26.03 7.70 5.34
CA LYS A 239 26.72 8.94 5.73
C LYS A 239 28.13 8.89 5.14
N PRO A 240 28.35 9.27 3.86
CA PRO A 240 29.65 9.13 3.21
C PRO A 240 30.69 10.10 3.78
N PHE A 241 30.23 11.10 4.56
CA PHE A 241 31.09 12.10 5.17
C PHE A 241 30.93 12.08 6.70
N SER A 242 32.01 12.37 7.43
CA SER A 242 31.93 12.70 8.86
C SER A 242 31.11 13.97 9.06
N ASP A 243 30.57 14.17 10.28
CA ASP A 243 29.78 15.37 10.60
C ASP A 243 30.61 16.65 10.37
N GLU A 244 31.92 16.64 10.70
CA GLU A 244 32.85 17.74 10.43
C GLU A 244 33.01 18.02 8.93
N SER A 245 33.11 16.96 8.11
CA SER A 245 33.19 17.10 6.65
C SER A 245 31.90 17.64 6.06
N TRP A 246 30.77 17.20 6.61
CA TRP A 246 29.44 17.64 6.20
C TRP A 246 29.24 19.13 6.53
N ASP A 247 29.64 19.56 7.73
CA ASP A 247 29.58 20.97 8.14
C ASP A 247 30.48 21.86 7.25
N ALA A 248 31.66 21.35 6.89
CA ALA A 248 32.56 22.06 5.96
C ALA A 248 31.95 22.20 4.55
N LEU A 249 31.29 21.15 4.05
CA LEU A 249 30.57 21.18 2.76
C LEU A 249 29.38 22.15 2.80
N ASN A 250 28.60 22.16 3.87
CA ASN A 250 27.51 23.10 4.05
C ASN A 250 28.00 24.55 4.10
N ALA A 251 29.10 24.81 4.84
CA ALA A 251 29.71 26.14 4.90
C ALA A 251 30.24 26.59 3.52
N LEU A 252 30.78 25.65 2.74
CA LEU A 252 31.20 25.94 1.36
C LEU A 252 30.00 26.26 0.47
N GLY A 253 28.89 25.47 0.57
CA GLY A 253 27.64 25.72 -0.15
C GLY A 253 27.10 27.13 0.11
N GLN A 254 26.97 27.51 1.38
CA GLN A 254 26.53 28.84 1.79
C GLN A 254 27.45 29.98 1.27
N LYS A 255 28.76 29.73 1.17
CA LYS A 255 29.69 30.70 0.61
C LYS A 255 29.52 30.84 -0.91
N ILE A 256 29.20 29.74 -1.60
CA ILE A 256 28.89 29.75 -3.02
C ILE A 256 27.59 30.51 -3.26
N ASP A 257 26.52 30.23 -2.50
CA ASP A 257 25.24 30.89 -2.61
C ASP A 257 25.38 32.43 -2.47
N LYS A 258 26.12 32.88 -1.44
CA LYS A 258 26.40 34.32 -1.25
C LYS A 258 27.15 34.95 -2.43
N ARG A 259 28.02 34.18 -3.09
CA ARG A 259 28.73 34.70 -4.30
C ARG A 259 27.81 34.76 -5.50
N LEU A 260 26.90 33.79 -5.66
CA LEU A 260 25.89 33.78 -6.71
C LEU A 260 24.93 34.95 -6.53
N GLU A 261 24.43 35.15 -5.29
CA GLU A 261 23.58 36.30 -4.94
C GLU A 261 24.28 37.64 -5.23
N ALA A 262 25.54 37.76 -4.81
CA ALA A 262 26.33 38.99 -5.06
C ALA A 262 26.62 39.24 -6.56
N GLY A 263 26.63 38.19 -7.35
CA GLY A 263 26.75 38.25 -8.81
C GLY A 263 25.42 38.29 -9.55
N ASP A 264 24.32 38.40 -8.83
CA ASP A 264 22.96 38.39 -9.37
C ASP A 264 22.65 37.12 -10.22
N VAL A 265 23.25 35.98 -9.82
CA VAL A 265 23.01 34.69 -10.46
C VAL A 265 21.97 33.90 -9.65
N ARG A 266 20.87 33.52 -10.27
CA ARG A 266 19.81 32.73 -9.66
C ARG A 266 19.76 31.35 -10.27
N LEU A 267 19.67 30.34 -9.42
CA LEU A 267 19.47 28.94 -9.82
C LEU A 267 17.99 28.58 -9.64
N THR A 268 17.37 28.03 -10.68
CA THR A 268 16.01 27.50 -10.59
C THR A 268 16.07 26.02 -10.23
N MET A 269 15.22 25.59 -9.31
CA MET A 269 15.04 24.17 -8.99
C MET A 269 14.00 23.54 -9.93
N GLY A 270 14.30 22.37 -10.45
CA GLY A 270 13.40 21.61 -11.29
C GLY A 270 14.09 21.08 -12.55
N GLY A 271 14.75 19.95 -12.48
CA GLY A 271 15.53 19.39 -13.57
C GLY A 271 16.97 19.93 -13.61
N GLU A 272 17.48 20.22 -14.80
CA GLU A 272 18.82 20.79 -14.95
C GLU A 272 18.86 22.24 -14.43
N PRO A 273 19.95 22.65 -13.76
CA PRO A 273 20.11 24.04 -13.31
C PRO A 273 19.98 25.02 -14.48
N THR A 274 19.07 25.96 -14.35
CA THR A 274 18.84 27.00 -15.36
C THR A 274 19.26 28.34 -14.77
N PHE A 275 20.11 29.06 -15.45
CA PHE A 275 20.52 30.42 -15.09
C PHE A 275 19.51 31.42 -15.67
N VAL A 276 19.04 32.33 -14.84
CA VAL A 276 18.10 33.37 -15.21
C VAL A 276 18.78 34.74 -14.92
N SER A 277 18.80 35.60 -15.89
CA SER A 277 19.28 37.00 -15.69
C SER A 277 18.13 37.92 -15.34
N ILE A 278 18.34 38.80 -14.36
CA ILE A 278 17.41 39.86 -14.03
C ILE A 278 17.48 41.01 -15.09
N ASP A 279 18.67 41.23 -15.63
CA ASP A 279 18.91 42.34 -16.56
C ASP A 279 18.44 42.03 -17.98
N ASP A 280 18.33 40.75 -18.34
CA ASP A 280 17.92 40.31 -19.69
C ASP A 280 16.91 39.17 -19.61
N PHE A 281 15.81 39.40 -18.92
CA PHE A 281 14.75 38.39 -18.74
C PHE A 281 13.95 38.11 -20.02
N GLU A 282 13.88 39.07 -20.94
CA GLU A 282 13.14 38.97 -22.19
C GLU A 282 13.82 37.99 -23.19
N SER A 283 15.13 37.83 -23.07
CA SER A 283 15.86 36.87 -23.91
C SER A 283 15.52 35.44 -23.56
N ALA A 284 15.11 34.63 -24.54
CA ALA A 284 14.84 33.20 -24.34
C ALA A 284 16.03 32.41 -23.76
N GLU A 285 17.22 32.91 -23.87
CA GLU A 285 18.45 32.35 -23.34
C GLU A 285 18.62 32.59 -21.83
N TRP A 286 18.02 33.65 -21.32
CA TRP A 286 18.19 34.12 -19.92
C TRP A 286 16.90 34.19 -19.12
N ASN A 287 15.77 33.82 -19.71
CA ASN A 287 14.48 33.77 -19.03
C ASN A 287 14.17 32.39 -18.45
N SER A 288 13.03 32.26 -17.83
CA SER A 288 12.55 30.97 -17.26
C SER A 288 12.04 29.95 -18.26
N ASP A 289 11.97 30.30 -19.58
CA ASP A 289 11.50 29.37 -20.58
C ASP A 289 12.50 28.24 -20.83
N ALA A 290 12.00 27.03 -21.05
CA ALA A 290 12.84 25.89 -21.31
C ALA A 290 13.42 25.84 -22.75
N VAL A 291 13.21 26.89 -23.53
CA VAL A 291 13.57 26.97 -24.94
C VAL A 291 14.67 27.99 -25.14
N GLY A 292 15.80 27.58 -25.68
CA GLY A 292 16.92 28.44 -26.03
C GLY A 292 18.12 27.59 -26.46
N PRO A 293 19.06 28.18 -27.24
CA PRO A 293 20.18 27.42 -27.80
C PRO A 293 21.15 26.89 -26.77
N THR A 294 21.17 27.46 -25.56
CA THR A 294 22.02 27.04 -24.42
C THR A 294 21.28 26.25 -23.35
N LYS A 295 19.95 26.16 -23.45
CA LYS A 295 19.12 25.37 -22.53
C LYS A 295 18.90 23.97 -23.10
N ARG A 296 19.30 22.95 -22.37
CA ARG A 296 19.16 21.53 -22.71
C ARG A 296 18.46 20.78 -21.61
#